data_256e6796702ee450ec98d8c4d3b89b4d
#
_entry.id   256e6796702ee450ec98d8c4d3b89b4d
#
_cell.length_a   1.000
_cell.length_b   1.000
_cell.length_c   1.000
_cell.angle_alpha   90.00
_cell.angle_beta   90.00
_cell.angle_gamma   90.00
#
_symmetry.space_group_name_H-M   'P 1'
#
loop_
_entity.id
_entity.type
_entity.pdbx_description
1 polymer ?
#
loop_
_entity_poly.entity_id
_entity_poly.type
_entity_poly.pdbx_seq_one_letter_code
_entity_poly.pdbx_strand_id
1 'polypeptide(L)'
;MSSSYKLKSHPTQSLYDHITGVRDIALKTHKYHTIKPEIDDFIEIVCMCHDFGKGTTYFQRYLENDFNGIEKDHGPISAMFTYWMLPDKWKHLGFLIVKKHHGDINNASDECRIDEVSWDFKNQIKDILDNTIDELNQIYDKYLEGKNIEAFLNWLDDESNLKSIKKEFRKKKYNIEDLLLCEYVYSLLLTGDKSQLIRNDAYIPDKQYPLSFIENYK
;
A
#
# COMPACT_ATOMS: atom_id res chain seq x y z
N MET A 1 1.70 24.28 5.98
CA MET A 1 1.09 24.66 4.68
C MET A 1 0.19 23.52 4.32
N SER A 2 -1.13 23.73 4.11
CA SER A 2 -2.02 22.66 3.66
C SER A 2 -1.60 22.28 2.23
N SER A 3 -1.51 20.98 1.98
CA SER A 3 -1.26 20.41 0.67
C SER A 3 -2.26 20.97 -0.35
N SER A 4 -1.80 21.26 -1.57
CA SER A 4 -2.68 21.69 -2.68
C SER A 4 -3.53 20.54 -3.25
N TYR A 5 -3.31 19.31 -2.77
CA TYR A 5 -4.00 18.10 -3.22
C TYR A 5 -5.43 18.04 -2.69
N LYS A 6 -6.36 17.62 -3.57
CA LYS A 6 -7.81 17.53 -3.28
C LYS A 6 -8.23 16.14 -2.85
N LEU A 7 -7.56 15.09 -3.38
CA LEU A 7 -7.84 13.70 -3.03
C LEU A 7 -7.55 13.47 -1.55
N LYS A 8 -8.50 12.87 -0.86
CA LYS A 8 -8.46 12.63 0.59
C LYS A 8 -8.27 11.15 0.90
N SER A 9 -7.48 10.87 1.93
CA SER A 9 -7.42 9.56 2.57
C SER A 9 -8.45 9.45 3.70
N HIS A 10 -8.67 10.56 4.42
CA HIS A 10 -9.65 10.71 5.50
C HIS A 10 -10.35 12.07 5.36
N PRO A 11 -11.50 12.30 6.01
CA PRO A 11 -12.29 13.54 5.84
C PRO A 11 -11.48 14.83 6.00
N THR A 12 -10.43 14.82 6.83
CA THR A 12 -9.61 15.99 7.17
C THR A 12 -8.17 15.92 6.66
N GLN A 13 -7.77 14.83 5.97
CA GLN A 13 -6.38 14.61 5.57
C GLN A 13 -6.30 14.31 4.07
N SER A 14 -5.38 14.96 3.34
CA SER A 14 -5.12 14.64 1.94
C SER A 14 -4.51 13.26 1.79
N LEU A 15 -4.72 12.62 0.64
CA LEU A 15 -4.10 11.34 0.30
C LEU A 15 -2.57 11.45 0.33
N TYR A 16 -2.02 12.53 -0.25
CA TYR A 16 -0.58 12.78 -0.26
C TYR A 16 0.02 12.90 1.14
N ASP A 17 -0.58 13.70 2.02
CA ASP A 17 -0.05 13.90 3.38
C ASP A 17 -0.15 12.59 4.19
N HIS A 18 -1.20 11.81 3.98
CA HIS A 18 -1.37 10.52 4.63
C HIS A 18 -0.27 9.53 4.22
N ILE A 19 -0.15 9.21 2.93
CA ILE A 19 0.80 8.19 2.46
C ILE A 19 2.27 8.59 2.72
N THR A 20 2.59 9.89 2.64
CA THR A 20 3.93 10.39 2.98
C THR A 20 4.18 10.30 4.49
N GLY A 21 3.20 10.61 5.32
CA GLY A 21 3.30 10.45 6.77
C GLY A 21 3.47 8.99 7.19
N VAL A 22 2.74 8.06 6.57
CA VAL A 22 2.89 6.61 6.78
C VAL A 22 4.31 6.16 6.43
N ARG A 23 4.81 6.55 5.26
CA ARG A 23 6.18 6.27 4.81
C ARG A 23 7.23 6.78 5.81
N ASP A 24 7.11 8.03 6.23
CA ASP A 24 8.11 8.66 7.11
C ASP A 24 8.18 7.97 8.46
N ILE A 25 7.03 7.55 9.02
CA ILE A 25 6.98 6.77 10.26
C ILE A 25 7.60 5.40 10.06
N ALA A 26 7.23 4.69 8.99
CA ALA A 26 7.73 3.36 8.71
C ALA A 26 9.26 3.35 8.55
N LEU A 27 9.81 4.25 7.72
CA LEU A 27 11.25 4.39 7.51
C LEU A 27 11.98 4.83 8.77
N LYS A 28 11.42 5.78 9.54
CA LYS A 28 12.00 6.18 10.82
C LYS A 28 12.02 5.00 11.80
N THR A 29 10.94 4.24 11.89
CA THR A 29 10.87 3.04 12.73
C THR A 29 11.88 2.00 12.28
N HIS A 30 12.00 1.75 10.96
CA HIS A 30 12.98 0.81 10.40
C HIS A 30 14.42 1.15 10.80
N LYS A 31 14.80 2.42 10.85
CA LYS A 31 16.15 2.86 11.23
C LYS A 31 16.55 2.50 12.66
N TYR A 32 15.61 2.24 13.55
CA TYR A 32 15.89 1.76 14.91
C TYR A 32 16.17 0.25 14.98
N HIS A 33 15.91 -0.48 13.91
CA HIS A 33 16.20 -1.91 13.84
C HIS A 33 17.50 -2.15 13.09
N THR A 34 18.28 -3.13 13.55
CA THR A 34 19.55 -3.53 12.91
C THR A 34 19.34 -4.46 11.71
N ILE A 35 18.15 -4.40 11.10
CA ILE A 35 17.83 -5.16 9.89
C ILE A 35 18.47 -4.43 8.69
N LYS A 36 18.92 -5.20 7.71
CA LYS A 36 19.69 -4.71 6.57
C LYS A 36 18.97 -3.53 5.89
N PRO A 37 19.70 -2.43 5.62
CA PRO A 37 19.14 -1.22 4.99
C PRO A 37 18.65 -1.43 3.55
N GLU A 38 19.00 -2.55 2.91
CA GLU A 38 18.67 -2.83 1.52
C GLU A 38 17.17 -3.05 1.24
N ILE A 39 16.30 -2.86 2.23
CA ILE A 39 14.84 -2.92 2.09
C ILE A 39 14.15 -1.55 2.20
N ASP A 40 14.88 -0.45 2.32
CA ASP A 40 14.31 0.90 2.44
C ASP A 40 13.38 1.21 1.26
N ASP A 41 13.79 0.93 0.03
CA ASP A 41 12.99 1.13 -1.18
C ASP A 41 11.72 0.27 -1.16
N PHE A 42 11.79 -0.95 -0.63
CA PHE A 42 10.63 -1.82 -0.48
C PHE A 42 9.60 -1.23 0.49
N ILE A 43 10.06 -0.77 1.66
CA ILE A 43 9.21 -0.12 2.67
C ILE A 43 8.58 1.14 2.08
N GLU A 44 9.41 1.98 1.42
CA GLU A 44 8.95 3.24 0.84
C GLU A 44 7.82 3.01 -0.18
N ILE A 45 8.04 2.12 -1.16
CA ILE A 45 7.04 1.84 -2.20
C ILE A 45 5.76 1.23 -1.61
N VAL A 46 5.87 0.28 -0.68
CA VAL A 46 4.70 -0.31 -0.03
C VAL A 46 3.88 0.77 0.69
N CYS A 47 4.52 1.64 1.47
CA CYS A 47 3.85 2.72 2.18
C CYS A 47 3.23 3.76 1.25
N MET A 48 3.92 4.12 0.17
CA MET A 48 3.37 5.08 -0.79
C MET A 48 2.18 4.52 -1.56
N CYS A 49 2.17 3.23 -1.88
CA CYS A 49 1.16 2.63 -2.75
C CYS A 49 -0.06 2.06 -2.02
N HIS A 50 -0.02 1.87 -0.69
CA HIS A 50 -1.06 1.11 0.04
C HIS A 50 -2.48 1.65 -0.13
N ASP A 51 -2.62 2.94 -0.30
CA ASP A 51 -3.89 3.66 -0.39
C ASP A 51 -4.17 4.23 -1.80
N PHE A 52 -3.45 3.79 -2.84
CA PHE A 52 -3.63 4.28 -4.21
C PHE A 52 -5.10 4.31 -4.66
N GLY A 53 -5.86 3.26 -4.37
CA GLY A 53 -7.27 3.14 -4.77
C GLY A 53 -8.21 4.15 -4.09
N LYS A 54 -7.76 4.82 -3.03
CA LYS A 54 -8.49 5.98 -2.46
C LYS A 54 -8.55 7.16 -3.42
N GLY A 55 -7.73 7.15 -4.49
CA GLY A 55 -7.78 8.12 -5.57
C GLY A 55 -9.00 8.01 -6.48
N THR A 56 -9.91 7.03 -6.32
CA THR A 56 -11.16 6.95 -7.08
C THR A 56 -12.21 7.93 -6.56
N THR A 57 -13.07 8.45 -7.44
CA THR A 57 -14.23 9.27 -7.00
C THR A 57 -15.22 8.44 -6.19
N TYR A 58 -15.26 7.12 -6.37
CA TYR A 58 -16.06 6.21 -5.56
C TYR A 58 -15.66 6.25 -4.10
N PHE A 59 -14.35 6.22 -3.81
CA PHE A 59 -13.86 6.34 -2.43
C PHE A 59 -14.05 7.75 -1.89
N GLN A 60 -13.83 8.80 -2.70
CA GLN A 60 -14.05 10.18 -2.26
C GLN A 60 -15.51 10.43 -1.86
N ARG A 61 -16.47 9.94 -2.63
CA ARG A 61 -17.89 9.99 -2.31
C ARG A 61 -18.26 9.13 -1.10
N TYR A 62 -17.59 8.00 -0.90
CA TYR A 62 -17.76 7.20 0.33
C TYR A 62 -17.35 7.99 1.58
N LEU A 63 -16.27 8.76 1.55
CA LEU A 63 -15.88 9.64 2.66
C LEU A 63 -16.93 10.71 2.98
N GLU A 64 -17.75 11.10 2.00
CA GLU A 64 -18.85 12.06 2.15
C GLU A 64 -20.19 11.40 2.48
N ASN A 65 -20.20 10.07 2.71
CA ASN A 65 -21.41 9.24 2.91
C ASN A 65 -22.39 9.25 1.72
N ASP A 66 -21.91 9.56 0.50
CA ASP A 66 -22.71 9.62 -0.72
C ASP A 66 -22.60 8.36 -1.60
N PHE A 67 -21.77 7.39 -1.23
CA PHE A 67 -21.57 6.16 -1.99
C PHE A 67 -21.21 4.98 -1.07
N ASN A 68 -21.78 3.79 -1.35
CA ASN A 68 -21.49 2.57 -0.62
C ASN A 68 -21.44 1.31 -1.53
N GLY A 69 -21.06 1.49 -2.81
CA GLY A 69 -20.82 0.40 -3.75
C GLY A 69 -19.50 -0.34 -3.49
N ILE A 70 -19.32 -1.47 -4.17
CA ILE A 70 -18.10 -2.29 -4.07
C ILE A 70 -16.85 -1.55 -4.60
N GLU A 71 -17.03 -0.62 -5.52
CA GLU A 71 -15.96 0.15 -6.15
C GLU A 71 -15.20 1.07 -5.18
N LYS A 72 -15.74 1.32 -3.97
CA LYS A 72 -15.04 2.02 -2.89
C LYS A 72 -13.88 1.20 -2.31
N ASP A 73 -13.87 -0.13 -2.51
CA ASP A 73 -12.80 -0.99 -2.01
C ASP A 73 -11.50 -0.67 -2.73
N HIS A 74 -10.60 -0.02 -2.00
CA HIS A 74 -9.32 0.45 -2.52
C HIS A 74 -8.21 -0.58 -2.38
N GLY A 75 -8.35 -1.59 -1.52
CA GLY A 75 -7.30 -2.57 -1.22
C GLY A 75 -6.81 -3.32 -2.46
N PRO A 76 -7.69 -3.95 -3.26
CA PRO A 76 -7.28 -4.73 -4.43
C PRO A 76 -6.51 -3.93 -5.49
N ILE A 77 -7.01 -2.75 -5.89
CA ILE A 77 -6.35 -1.92 -6.91
C ILE A 77 -5.03 -1.34 -6.38
N SER A 78 -4.97 -0.98 -5.09
CA SER A 78 -3.72 -0.54 -4.43
C SER A 78 -2.67 -1.65 -4.40
N ALA A 79 -3.08 -2.90 -4.14
CA ALA A 79 -2.20 -4.05 -4.17
C ALA A 79 -1.65 -4.31 -5.58
N MET A 80 -2.49 -4.17 -6.62
CA MET A 80 -2.05 -4.28 -8.02
C MET A 80 -1.08 -3.16 -8.41
N PHE A 81 -1.33 -1.93 -7.96
CA PHE A 81 -0.41 -0.82 -8.18
C PHE A 81 0.94 -1.08 -7.50
N THR A 82 0.93 -1.55 -6.26
CA THR A 82 2.15 -1.94 -5.54
C THR A 82 2.92 -3.03 -6.26
N TYR A 83 2.21 -4.07 -6.76
CA TYR A 83 2.82 -5.13 -7.56
C TYR A 83 3.51 -4.59 -8.83
N TRP A 84 2.87 -3.64 -9.52
CA TRP A 84 3.41 -3.04 -10.75
C TRP A 84 4.62 -2.14 -10.48
N MET A 85 4.64 -1.46 -9.33
CA MET A 85 5.71 -0.54 -8.93
C MET A 85 6.98 -1.26 -8.44
N LEU A 86 6.83 -2.45 -7.84
CA LEU A 86 7.93 -3.15 -7.21
C LEU A 86 8.73 -4.04 -8.18
N PRO A 87 10.04 -4.21 -7.94
CA PRO A 87 10.85 -5.18 -8.67
C PRO A 87 10.42 -6.62 -8.37
N ASP A 88 10.78 -7.53 -9.27
CA ASP A 88 10.38 -8.97 -9.23
C ASP A 88 10.62 -9.65 -7.87
N LYS A 89 11.69 -9.28 -7.19
CA LYS A 89 12.06 -9.87 -5.89
C LYS A 89 11.03 -9.59 -4.78
N TRP A 90 10.28 -8.47 -4.87
CA TRP A 90 9.39 -7.99 -3.80
C TRP A 90 7.92 -7.86 -4.21
N LYS A 91 7.63 -7.85 -5.52
CA LYS A 91 6.27 -7.54 -6.03
C LYS A 91 5.17 -8.40 -5.40
N HIS A 92 5.45 -9.70 -5.15
CA HIS A 92 4.47 -10.60 -4.55
C HIS A 92 4.23 -10.29 -3.06
N LEU A 93 5.29 -10.00 -2.31
CA LEU A 93 5.18 -9.65 -0.89
C LEU A 93 4.48 -8.30 -0.73
N GLY A 94 4.86 -7.30 -1.52
CA GLY A 94 4.22 -5.99 -1.51
C GLY A 94 2.73 -6.06 -1.83
N PHE A 95 2.36 -6.86 -2.84
CA PHE A 95 0.96 -7.14 -3.14
C PHE A 95 0.20 -7.70 -1.94
N LEU A 96 0.75 -8.73 -1.28
CA LEU A 96 0.13 -9.37 -0.13
C LEU A 96 -0.06 -8.40 1.03
N ILE A 97 1.00 -7.65 1.36
CA ILE A 97 1.01 -6.66 2.43
C ILE A 97 -0.10 -5.62 2.21
N VAL A 98 -0.14 -5.03 1.02
CA VAL A 98 -1.11 -3.97 0.71
C VAL A 98 -2.53 -4.52 0.59
N LYS A 99 -2.73 -5.69 -0.01
CA LYS A 99 -4.06 -6.33 -0.07
C LYS A 99 -4.66 -6.50 1.33
N LYS A 100 -3.83 -6.73 2.33
CA LYS A 100 -4.25 -7.11 3.69
C LYS A 100 -4.09 -6.01 4.75
N HIS A 101 -3.72 -4.80 4.37
CA HIS A 101 -3.45 -3.74 5.36
C HIS A 101 -4.68 -3.34 6.21
N HIS A 102 -5.90 -3.72 5.80
CA HIS A 102 -7.12 -3.58 6.60
C HIS A 102 -7.60 -4.87 7.29
N GLY A 103 -6.82 -5.94 7.24
CA GLY A 103 -7.20 -7.23 7.82
C GLY A 103 -5.99 -8.02 8.30
N ASP A 104 -6.22 -9.25 8.75
CA ASP A 104 -5.16 -10.13 9.22
C ASP A 104 -4.57 -10.95 8.06
N ILE A 105 -3.25 -11.16 8.07
CA ILE A 105 -2.57 -12.14 7.22
C ILE A 105 -2.65 -13.51 7.91
N ASN A 106 -3.73 -14.26 7.65
CA ASN A 106 -3.94 -15.55 8.30
C ASN A 106 -3.15 -16.68 7.63
N ASN A 107 -3.11 -16.71 6.32
CA ASN A 107 -2.39 -17.71 5.53
C ASN A 107 -1.92 -17.09 4.22
N ALA A 108 -0.62 -16.81 4.11
CA ALA A 108 -0.05 -16.18 2.92
C ALA A 108 -0.35 -16.94 1.63
N SER A 109 -0.43 -18.28 1.67
CA SER A 109 -0.74 -19.11 0.50
C SER A 109 -2.18 -18.91 0.01
N ASP A 110 -3.15 -18.78 0.92
CA ASP A 110 -4.56 -18.58 0.58
C ASP A 110 -4.82 -17.12 0.19
N GLU A 111 -4.15 -16.18 0.84
CA GLU A 111 -4.27 -14.76 0.54
C GLU A 111 -3.73 -14.36 -0.84
N CYS A 112 -2.77 -15.12 -1.34
CA CYS A 112 -2.27 -14.98 -2.70
C CYS A 112 -3.20 -15.60 -3.76
N ARG A 113 -4.30 -16.28 -3.36
CA ARG A 113 -5.32 -16.73 -4.30
C ARG A 113 -6.11 -15.55 -4.82
N ILE A 114 -5.82 -15.16 -6.04
CA ILE A 114 -6.56 -14.13 -6.77
C ILE A 114 -7.94 -14.66 -7.23
N ASP A 115 -8.24 -15.95 -7.03
CA ASP A 115 -9.39 -16.63 -7.61
C ASP A 115 -10.74 -16.29 -6.97
N GLU A 116 -10.76 -15.79 -5.75
CA GLU A 116 -11.99 -15.60 -4.97
C GLU A 116 -12.62 -14.20 -5.10
N VAL A 117 -11.93 -13.25 -5.71
CA VAL A 117 -12.46 -11.92 -5.94
C VAL A 117 -12.70 -11.77 -7.44
N SER A 118 -13.93 -11.44 -7.82
CA SER A 118 -14.23 -10.91 -9.14
C SER A 118 -13.52 -9.54 -9.28
N TRP A 119 -12.26 -9.58 -9.64
CA TRP A 119 -11.42 -8.41 -9.78
C TRP A 119 -11.79 -7.73 -11.10
N ASP A 120 -12.94 -7.11 -11.10
CA ASP A 120 -13.34 -6.22 -12.18
C ASP A 120 -12.93 -4.80 -11.81
N PHE A 121 -11.76 -4.40 -12.29
CA PHE A 121 -11.24 -3.04 -12.09
C PHE A 121 -11.79 -2.04 -13.11
N LYS A 122 -12.63 -2.45 -14.08
CA LYS A 122 -13.05 -1.61 -15.21
C LYS A 122 -13.66 -0.30 -14.78
N ASN A 123 -14.53 -0.35 -13.77
CA ASN A 123 -15.17 0.86 -13.25
C ASN A 123 -14.15 1.80 -12.59
N GLN A 124 -13.25 1.24 -11.76
CA GLN A 124 -12.21 2.03 -11.09
C GLN A 124 -11.19 2.59 -12.07
N ILE A 125 -10.77 1.81 -13.07
CA ILE A 125 -9.87 2.25 -14.15
C ILE A 125 -10.50 3.43 -14.90
N LYS A 126 -11.74 3.27 -15.37
CA LYS A 126 -12.44 4.32 -16.08
C LYS A 126 -12.60 5.58 -15.23
N ASP A 127 -12.98 5.42 -13.97
CA ASP A 127 -13.15 6.54 -13.04
C ASP A 127 -11.86 7.33 -12.84
N ILE A 128 -10.73 6.66 -12.65
CA ILE A 128 -9.43 7.31 -12.48
C ILE A 128 -9.04 8.05 -13.76
N LEU A 129 -9.18 7.41 -14.94
CA LEU A 129 -8.86 8.02 -16.24
C LEU A 129 -9.68 9.28 -16.50
N ASP A 130 -10.97 9.26 -16.17
CA ASP A 130 -11.89 10.35 -16.46
C ASP A 130 -11.78 11.51 -15.46
N ASN A 131 -11.38 11.25 -14.20
CA ASN A 131 -11.59 12.21 -13.12
C ASN A 131 -10.35 12.59 -12.30
N THR A 132 -9.40 11.65 -12.04
CA THR A 132 -8.39 11.86 -11.00
C THR A 132 -6.95 11.59 -11.43
N ILE A 133 -6.73 11.16 -12.67
CA ILE A 133 -5.43 10.75 -13.20
C ILE A 133 -4.35 11.83 -13.08
N ASP A 134 -4.70 13.10 -13.30
CA ASP A 134 -3.72 14.20 -13.27
C ASP A 134 -3.19 14.40 -11.85
N GLU A 135 -4.07 14.34 -10.84
CA GLU A 135 -3.65 14.49 -9.45
C GLU A 135 -2.87 13.27 -8.96
N LEU A 136 -3.27 12.06 -9.35
CA LEU A 136 -2.51 10.85 -9.05
C LEU A 136 -1.12 10.86 -9.70
N ASN A 137 -0.99 11.31 -10.95
CA ASN A 137 0.33 11.49 -11.57
C ASN A 137 1.20 12.46 -10.78
N GLN A 138 0.65 13.57 -10.28
CA GLN A 138 1.40 14.53 -9.45
C GLN A 138 1.81 13.92 -8.11
N ILE A 139 0.93 13.16 -7.45
CA ILE A 139 1.21 12.50 -6.16
C ILE A 139 2.36 11.50 -6.29
N TYR A 140 2.38 10.74 -7.38
CA TYR A 140 3.34 9.65 -7.59
C TYR A 140 4.51 10.00 -8.52
N ASP A 141 4.61 11.22 -9.04
CA ASP A 141 5.62 11.65 -10.03
C ASP A 141 7.04 11.18 -9.69
N LYS A 142 7.47 11.39 -8.45
CA LYS A 142 8.80 10.99 -7.96
C LYS A 142 9.05 9.48 -8.07
N TYR A 143 8.02 8.64 -8.01
CA TYR A 143 8.12 7.17 -7.94
C TYR A 143 7.89 6.49 -9.29
N LEU A 144 7.34 7.19 -10.25
CA LEU A 144 6.96 6.62 -11.54
C LEU A 144 8.14 6.43 -12.51
N GLU A 145 9.30 7.04 -12.22
CA GLU A 145 10.53 6.87 -13.00
C GLU A 145 10.34 7.07 -14.53
N GLY A 146 9.57 8.09 -14.90
CA GLY A 146 9.25 8.38 -16.30
C GLY A 146 8.08 7.58 -16.89
N LYS A 147 7.45 6.71 -16.09
CA LYS A 147 6.14 6.10 -16.40
C LYS A 147 5.03 7.07 -15.97
N ASN A 148 3.77 6.68 -16.18
CA ASN A 148 2.60 7.41 -15.69
C ASN A 148 1.51 6.45 -15.22
N ILE A 149 0.52 6.97 -14.53
CA ILE A 149 -0.60 6.18 -14.02
C ILE A 149 -1.40 5.53 -15.16
N GLU A 150 -1.51 6.18 -16.30
CA GLU A 150 -2.18 5.62 -17.48
C GLU A 150 -1.53 4.31 -17.94
N ALA A 151 -0.19 4.23 -17.92
CA ALA A 151 0.53 3.00 -18.25
C ALA A 151 0.20 1.86 -17.28
N PHE A 152 0.06 2.16 -15.98
CA PHE A 152 -0.41 1.18 -15.01
C PHE A 152 -1.85 0.73 -15.29
N LEU A 153 -2.77 1.67 -15.54
CA LEU A 153 -4.18 1.37 -15.77
C LEU A 153 -4.37 0.53 -17.04
N ASN A 154 -3.66 0.86 -18.12
CA ASN A 154 -3.67 0.08 -19.37
C ASN A 154 -3.11 -1.34 -19.15
N TRP A 155 -2.04 -1.46 -18.34
CA TRP A 155 -1.50 -2.77 -17.96
C TRP A 155 -2.50 -3.57 -17.13
N LEU A 156 -3.24 -2.93 -16.23
CA LEU A 156 -4.24 -3.57 -15.37
C LEU A 156 -5.49 -4.01 -16.15
N ASP A 157 -5.90 -3.26 -17.17
CA ASP A 157 -7.07 -3.58 -18.01
C ASP A 157 -6.80 -4.76 -18.97
N ASP A 158 -5.53 -5.10 -19.21
CA ASP A 158 -5.18 -6.26 -20.03
C ASP A 158 -5.36 -7.57 -19.25
N GLU A 159 -6.41 -8.30 -19.58
CA GLU A 159 -6.71 -9.61 -18.97
C GLU A 159 -5.55 -10.61 -19.05
N SER A 160 -4.66 -10.48 -20.05
CA SER A 160 -3.50 -11.38 -20.19
C SER A 160 -2.53 -11.21 -19.04
N ASN A 161 -2.33 -9.97 -18.57
CA ASN A 161 -1.51 -9.65 -17.41
C ASN A 161 -2.11 -10.25 -16.13
N LEU A 162 -3.41 -10.10 -15.91
CA LEU A 162 -4.08 -10.67 -14.75
C LEU A 162 -3.98 -12.22 -14.75
N LYS A 163 -4.12 -12.87 -15.91
CA LYS A 163 -3.93 -14.32 -16.06
C LYS A 163 -2.49 -14.74 -15.76
N SER A 164 -1.50 -13.94 -16.21
CA SER A 164 -0.08 -14.19 -15.91
C SER A 164 0.22 -14.09 -14.43
N ILE A 165 -0.25 -13.04 -13.79
CA ILE A 165 -0.09 -12.82 -12.35
C ILE A 165 -0.68 -13.98 -11.55
N LYS A 166 -1.92 -14.38 -11.85
CA LYS A 166 -2.56 -15.54 -11.22
C LYS A 166 -1.70 -16.81 -11.33
N LYS A 167 -1.09 -17.04 -12.51
CA LYS A 167 -0.19 -18.17 -12.73
C LYS A 167 1.10 -18.04 -11.92
N GLU A 168 1.66 -16.83 -11.82
CA GLU A 168 2.86 -16.56 -11.03
C GLU A 168 2.60 -16.84 -9.53
N PHE A 169 1.51 -16.31 -8.97
CA PHE A 169 1.13 -16.54 -7.57
C PHE A 169 0.93 -18.03 -7.24
N ARG A 170 0.30 -18.79 -8.13
CA ARG A 170 0.12 -20.25 -7.93
C ARG A 170 1.43 -21.04 -7.94
N LYS A 171 2.47 -20.53 -8.61
CA LYS A 171 3.77 -21.20 -8.73
C LYS A 171 4.77 -20.72 -7.68
N LYS A 172 4.55 -19.53 -7.10
CA LYS A 172 5.45 -18.93 -6.13
C LYS A 172 5.49 -19.79 -4.87
N LYS A 173 6.70 -20.15 -4.45
CA LYS A 173 6.94 -20.77 -3.16
C LYS A 173 7.61 -19.72 -2.27
N TYR A 174 7.09 -19.56 -1.08
CA TYR A 174 7.64 -18.66 -0.07
C TYR A 174 8.48 -19.47 0.90
N ASN A 175 9.64 -18.96 1.24
CA ASN A 175 10.49 -19.49 2.31
C ASN A 175 10.23 -18.74 3.62
N ILE A 176 10.89 -19.13 4.69
CA ILE A 176 10.73 -18.50 6.00
C ILE A 176 11.21 -17.04 6.00
N GLU A 177 12.22 -16.71 5.21
CA GLU A 177 12.75 -15.35 5.10
C GLU A 177 11.73 -14.43 4.41
N ASP A 178 11.08 -14.92 3.35
CA ASP A 178 9.98 -14.19 2.69
C ASP A 178 8.85 -13.89 3.67
N LEU A 179 8.47 -14.86 4.53
CA LEU A 179 7.39 -14.68 5.51
C LEU A 179 7.79 -13.67 6.59
N LEU A 180 9.00 -13.79 7.14
CA LEU A 180 9.50 -12.85 8.15
C LEU A 180 9.62 -11.43 7.59
N LEU A 181 10.08 -11.27 6.35
CA LEU A 181 10.14 -9.98 5.68
C LEU A 181 8.73 -9.41 5.46
N CYS A 182 7.78 -10.24 5.04
CA CYS A 182 6.39 -9.84 4.85
C CYS A 182 5.78 -9.31 6.16
N GLU A 183 5.86 -10.08 7.25
CA GLU A 183 5.35 -9.70 8.57
C GLU A 183 6.02 -8.42 9.09
N TYR A 184 7.32 -8.28 8.88
CA TYR A 184 8.06 -7.11 9.31
C TYR A 184 7.59 -5.84 8.58
N VAL A 185 7.56 -5.85 7.24
CA VAL A 185 7.12 -4.68 6.45
C VAL A 185 5.64 -4.39 6.67
N TYR A 186 4.80 -5.44 6.80
CA TYR A 186 3.40 -5.29 7.18
C TYR A 186 3.23 -4.58 8.52
N SER A 187 4.00 -4.96 9.55
CA SER A 187 3.95 -4.30 10.86
C SER A 187 4.37 -2.83 10.80
N LEU A 188 5.36 -2.50 9.97
CA LEU A 188 5.78 -1.11 9.74
C LEU A 188 4.68 -0.30 9.05
N LEU A 189 4.05 -0.85 8.00
CA LEU A 189 2.93 -0.22 7.32
C LEU A 189 1.79 0.06 8.29
N LEU A 190 1.34 -0.95 9.05
CA LEU A 190 0.25 -0.79 10.03
C LEU A 190 0.58 0.21 11.13
N THR A 191 1.83 0.22 11.60
CA THR A 191 2.28 1.19 12.59
C THR A 191 2.18 2.62 12.05
N GLY A 192 2.65 2.84 10.83
CA GLY A 192 2.56 4.12 10.15
C GLY A 192 1.10 4.56 9.95
N ASP A 193 0.30 3.71 9.34
CA ASP A 193 -1.10 3.98 9.00
C ASP A 193 -1.95 4.30 10.24
N LYS A 194 -1.93 3.43 11.26
CA LYS A 194 -2.69 3.64 12.51
C LYS A 194 -2.20 4.86 13.29
N SER A 195 -0.91 5.17 13.26
CA SER A 195 -0.36 6.34 13.95
C SER A 195 -0.87 7.66 13.35
N GLN A 196 -1.11 7.69 12.03
CA GLN A 196 -1.69 8.86 11.36
C GLN A 196 -3.14 9.14 11.79
N LEU A 197 -3.89 8.11 12.19
CA LEU A 197 -5.27 8.23 12.67
C LEU A 197 -5.37 8.71 14.12
N ILE A 198 -4.39 8.33 14.95
CA ILE A 198 -4.46 8.58 16.41
C ILE A 198 -3.86 9.94 16.78
N ARG A 199 -2.92 10.45 16.01
CA ARG A 199 -2.19 11.71 16.33
C ARG A 199 -1.92 12.50 15.06
N ASN A 200 -2.26 13.79 15.10
CA ASN A 200 -1.77 14.75 14.11
C ASN A 200 -0.23 14.90 14.14
N ASP A 201 0.43 14.44 15.21
CA ASP A 201 1.87 14.34 15.34
C ASP A 201 2.23 12.91 15.71
N ALA A 202 2.86 12.20 14.79
CA ALA A 202 3.37 10.87 15.04
C ALA A 202 4.45 10.90 16.14
N TYR A 203 4.09 10.50 17.34
CA TYR A 203 5.04 10.32 18.41
C TYR A 203 5.83 9.03 18.17
N ILE A 204 7.00 9.18 17.60
CA ILE A 204 8.02 8.15 17.66
C ILE A 204 8.84 8.48 18.91
N PRO A 205 8.90 7.58 19.92
CA PRO A 205 9.71 7.81 21.10
C PRO A 205 11.15 8.07 20.69
N ASP A 206 11.74 9.18 21.12
CA ASP A 206 13.18 9.44 20.92
C ASP A 206 14.10 8.49 21.71
N LYS A 207 13.52 7.64 22.55
CA LYS A 207 14.27 6.72 23.40
C LYS A 207 14.25 5.32 22.81
N GLN A 208 15.44 4.85 22.41
CA GLN A 208 15.69 3.41 22.32
C GLN A 208 15.48 2.80 23.71
N TYR A 209 14.52 1.91 23.84
CA TYR A 209 14.44 1.07 25.03
C TYR A 209 15.62 0.08 24.97
N PRO A 210 16.51 0.03 25.98
CA PRO A 210 17.60 -0.92 25.98
C PRO A 210 17.05 -2.35 25.97
N LEU A 211 17.74 -3.26 25.28
CA LEU A 211 17.35 -4.69 25.21
C LEU A 211 17.08 -5.32 26.60
N SER A 212 17.73 -4.80 27.64
CA SER A 212 17.46 -5.17 29.05
C SER A 212 16.01 -4.93 29.50
N PHE A 213 15.25 -4.06 28.81
CA PHE A 213 13.83 -3.87 29.11
C PHE A 213 12.98 -5.06 28.68
N ILE A 214 13.38 -5.74 27.60
CA ILE A 214 12.69 -6.96 27.10
C ILE A 214 13.04 -8.18 27.95
N GLU A 215 14.26 -8.25 28.49
CA GLU A 215 14.71 -9.37 29.32
C GLU A 215 14.01 -9.44 30.69
N ASN A 216 13.48 -8.32 31.19
CA ASN A 216 12.74 -8.26 32.46
C ASN A 216 11.26 -8.69 32.35
N TYR A 217 10.79 -9.06 31.16
CA TYR A 217 9.41 -9.55 30.94
C TYR A 217 9.34 -11.07 30.64
N LYS A 218 10.39 -11.83 30.98
CA LYS A 218 10.35 -13.31 30.95
C LYS A 218 9.91 -13.90 32.26
#